data_5e67eabf85cf69c00684a198e067eb3c
#
_entry.id   5e67eabf85cf69c00684a198e067eb3c
#
_cell.length_a   1.000
_cell.length_b   1.000
_cell.length_c   1.000
_cell.angle_alpha   90.00
_cell.angle_beta   90.00
_cell.angle_gamma   90.00
#
_symmetry.space_group_name_H-M   'P 1'
#
loop_
_entity.id
_entity.type
_entity.pdbx_description
1 polymer ?
#
loop_
_entity_poly.entity_id
_entity_poly.type
_entity_poly.pdbx_seq_one_letter_code
_entity_poly.pdbx_strand_id
1 'polypeptide(L)'
;LERDKKQKTYTPKEALIKAAAYCAYQDRTQQEVRGKLYSYGLEPDDVEELIVRLSQEKLIDEERYAQSYVRGKYGLKKWGRRKIMQGLKSKGISDYCIKQGLKEIDPDLYEQNLLHLLEKKNATEKEKNPFARRQKLTYYLMSKGYESDLIQDALKGLEEG
;
A
#
# COMPACT_ATOMS: atom_id res chain seq x y z
N LEU A 1 35.35 1.99 -23.58
CA LEU A 1 35.38 0.57 -23.15
C LEU A 1 34.46 0.43 -21.92
N GLU A 2 33.17 0.21 -22.18
CA GLU A 2 32.24 -0.23 -21.15
C GLU A 2 32.71 -1.62 -20.71
N ARG A 3 33.16 -1.69 -19.46
CA ARG A 3 33.37 -2.98 -18.81
C ARG A 3 32.00 -3.54 -18.58
N ASP A 4 31.58 -4.55 -19.34
CA ASP A 4 30.49 -5.44 -19.01
C ASP A 4 30.66 -5.88 -17.55
N LYS A 5 29.89 -5.28 -16.63
CA LYS A 5 29.76 -5.80 -15.28
C LYS A 5 29.05 -7.13 -15.42
N LYS A 6 29.80 -8.24 -15.49
CA LYS A 6 29.22 -9.58 -15.41
C LYS A 6 28.26 -9.62 -14.24
N GLN A 7 26.98 -9.72 -14.53
CA GLN A 7 25.94 -9.84 -13.52
C GLN A 7 26.24 -11.11 -12.72
N LYS A 8 26.41 -10.94 -11.39
CA LYS A 8 26.73 -12.07 -10.53
C LYS A 8 25.55 -13.02 -10.47
N THR A 9 25.75 -14.25 -10.94
CA THR A 9 24.72 -15.30 -10.92
C THR A 9 24.91 -16.17 -9.69
N TYR A 10 23.80 -16.40 -8.98
CA TYR A 10 23.77 -17.27 -7.81
C TYR A 10 23.12 -18.60 -8.15
N THR A 11 23.51 -19.65 -7.44
CA THR A 11 22.79 -20.94 -7.49
C THR A 11 21.42 -20.80 -6.82
N PRO A 12 20.45 -21.67 -7.13
CA PRO A 12 19.16 -21.66 -6.42
C PRO A 12 19.30 -21.74 -4.90
N LYS A 13 20.23 -22.54 -4.39
CA LYS A 13 20.50 -22.65 -2.96
C LYS A 13 21.02 -21.36 -2.34
N GLU A 14 21.96 -20.69 -3.00
CA GLU A 14 22.48 -19.40 -2.56
C GLU A 14 21.40 -18.32 -2.64
N ALA A 15 20.60 -18.31 -3.70
CA ALA A 15 19.50 -17.38 -3.92
C ALA A 15 18.40 -17.54 -2.86
N LEU A 16 18.10 -18.77 -2.45
CA LEU A 16 17.15 -19.04 -1.38
C LEU A 16 17.57 -18.40 -0.06
N ILE A 17 18.85 -18.55 0.31
CA ILE A 17 19.39 -17.97 1.55
C ILE A 17 19.28 -16.44 1.50
N LYS A 18 19.64 -15.83 0.37
CA LYS A 18 19.58 -14.38 0.19
C LYS A 18 18.13 -13.87 0.21
N ALA A 19 17.23 -14.56 -0.47
CA ALA A 19 15.82 -14.21 -0.52
C ALA A 19 15.15 -14.35 0.85
N ALA A 20 15.50 -15.38 1.61
CA ALA A 20 15.01 -15.56 2.99
C ALA A 20 15.45 -14.39 3.89
N ALA A 21 16.69 -13.95 3.78
CA ALA A 21 17.18 -12.78 4.50
C ALA A 21 16.46 -11.48 4.07
N TYR A 22 16.20 -11.34 2.78
CA TYR A 22 15.45 -10.22 2.21
C TYR A 22 14.02 -10.15 2.77
N CYS A 23 13.35 -11.29 2.89
CA CYS A 23 12.02 -11.40 3.49
C CYS A 23 12.04 -11.19 5.01
N ALA A 24 13.09 -11.61 5.69
CA ALA A 24 13.23 -11.45 7.14
C ALA A 24 13.46 -10.00 7.54
N TYR A 25 14.06 -9.20 6.68
CA TYR A 25 14.31 -7.79 6.95
C TYR A 25 13.02 -6.97 7.04
N GLN A 26 12.07 -7.22 6.16
CA GLN A 26 10.70 -6.64 6.19
C GLN A 26 9.77 -7.50 5.34
N ASP A 27 8.46 -7.35 5.55
CA ASP A 27 7.46 -8.02 4.72
C ASP A 27 7.62 -7.64 3.24
N ARG A 28 7.57 -8.65 2.37
CA ARG A 28 7.72 -8.51 0.92
C ARG A 28 6.54 -9.14 0.20
N THR A 29 6.19 -8.57 -0.94
CA THR A 29 5.23 -9.19 -1.86
C THR A 29 5.92 -10.27 -2.69
N GLN A 30 5.13 -11.17 -3.28
CA GLN A 30 5.66 -12.12 -4.28
C GLN A 30 6.34 -11.39 -5.43
N GLN A 31 5.75 -10.30 -5.90
CA GLN A 31 6.28 -9.47 -6.98
C GLN A 31 7.68 -8.94 -6.66
N GLU A 32 7.89 -8.42 -5.46
CA GLU A 32 9.20 -7.91 -5.01
C GLU A 32 10.23 -9.04 -4.93
N VAL A 33 9.86 -10.17 -4.35
CA VAL A 33 10.76 -11.33 -4.21
C VAL A 33 11.08 -11.93 -5.58
N ARG A 34 10.09 -12.03 -6.46
CA ARG A 34 10.30 -12.52 -7.84
C ARG A 34 11.30 -11.65 -8.58
N GLY A 35 11.15 -10.33 -8.52
CA GLY A 35 12.12 -9.41 -9.10
C GLY A 35 13.51 -9.56 -8.51
N LYS A 36 13.61 -9.78 -7.20
CA LYS A 36 14.88 -10.00 -6.52
C LYS A 36 15.55 -11.30 -6.98
N LEU A 37 14.79 -12.39 -7.10
CA LEU A 37 15.29 -13.67 -7.59
C LEU A 37 15.78 -13.59 -9.05
N TYR A 38 15.07 -12.88 -9.90
CA TYR A 38 15.55 -12.61 -11.27
C TYR A 38 16.85 -11.80 -11.26
N SER A 39 16.99 -10.86 -10.35
CA SER A 39 18.24 -10.07 -10.21
C SER A 39 19.44 -10.93 -9.79
N TYR A 40 19.19 -12.09 -9.18
CA TYR A 40 20.22 -13.07 -8.84
C TYR A 40 20.61 -13.96 -10.01
N GLY A 41 20.01 -13.77 -11.19
CA GLY A 41 20.33 -14.50 -12.40
C GLY A 41 19.68 -15.87 -12.53
N LEU A 42 18.61 -16.15 -11.76
CA LEU A 42 17.90 -17.42 -11.82
C LEU A 42 17.01 -17.53 -13.06
N GLU A 43 16.84 -18.76 -13.55
CA GLU A 43 15.89 -19.09 -14.59
C GLU A 43 14.44 -19.08 -14.06
N PRO A 44 13.43 -18.85 -14.93
CA PRO A 44 12.03 -18.73 -14.50
C PRO A 44 11.52 -19.90 -13.66
N ASP A 45 11.85 -21.14 -14.01
CA ASP A 45 11.37 -22.32 -13.27
C ASP A 45 11.94 -22.33 -11.84
N ASP A 46 13.20 -21.99 -11.67
CA ASP A 46 13.84 -21.88 -10.35
C ASP A 46 13.23 -20.74 -9.53
N VAL A 47 12.93 -19.62 -10.17
CA VAL A 47 12.28 -18.48 -9.50
C VAL A 47 10.92 -18.91 -8.93
N GLU A 48 10.07 -19.52 -9.74
CA GLU A 48 8.72 -19.92 -9.30
C GLU A 48 8.76 -21.01 -8.21
N GLU A 49 9.70 -21.96 -8.30
CA GLU A 49 9.90 -22.98 -7.27
C GLU A 49 10.28 -22.36 -5.92
N LEU A 50 11.19 -21.38 -5.93
CA LEU A 50 11.59 -20.68 -4.71
C LEU A 50 10.47 -19.79 -4.14
N ILE A 51 9.66 -19.16 -4.98
CA ILE A 51 8.47 -18.42 -4.52
C ILE A 51 7.52 -19.34 -3.78
N VAL A 52 7.22 -20.52 -4.32
CA VAL A 52 6.37 -21.53 -3.66
C VAL A 52 6.95 -21.91 -2.31
N ARG A 53 8.23 -22.24 -2.25
CA ARG A 53 8.90 -22.64 -1.03
C ARG A 53 8.89 -21.55 0.05
N LEU A 54 9.22 -20.31 -0.32
CA LEU A 54 9.21 -19.18 0.61
C LEU A 54 7.79 -18.90 1.13
N SER A 55 6.78 -19.10 0.29
CA SER A 55 5.37 -18.95 0.68
C SER A 55 4.92 -20.07 1.63
N GLN A 56 5.31 -21.31 1.37
CA GLN A 56 5.01 -22.43 2.26
C GLN A 56 5.64 -22.27 3.63
N GLU A 57 6.83 -21.70 3.71
CA GLU A 57 7.53 -21.42 4.96
C GLU A 57 7.09 -20.10 5.62
N LYS A 58 6.07 -19.42 5.07
CA LYS A 58 5.54 -18.15 5.59
C LYS A 58 6.54 -16.98 5.61
N LEU A 59 7.61 -17.08 4.85
CA LEU A 59 8.54 -15.98 4.62
C LEU A 59 7.95 -14.94 3.67
N ILE A 60 7.17 -15.40 2.70
CA ILE A 60 6.25 -14.57 1.91
C ILE A 60 4.84 -14.84 2.42
N ASP A 61 4.15 -13.80 2.86
CA ASP A 61 2.77 -13.86 3.35
C ASP A 61 2.05 -12.57 2.94
N GLU A 62 1.31 -12.64 1.84
CA GLU A 62 0.67 -11.44 1.27
C GLU A 62 -0.53 -10.96 2.08
N GLU A 63 -1.17 -11.82 2.87
CA GLU A 63 -2.19 -11.40 3.83
C GLU A 63 -1.58 -10.56 4.96
N ARG A 64 -0.48 -11.01 5.53
CA ARG A 64 0.29 -10.26 6.53
C ARG A 64 0.81 -8.94 5.95
N TYR A 65 1.31 -8.98 4.71
CA TYR A 65 1.75 -7.77 4.00
C TYR A 65 0.63 -6.74 3.89
N ALA A 66 -0.55 -7.17 3.44
CA ALA A 66 -1.70 -6.29 3.28
C ALA A 66 -2.14 -5.67 4.62
N GLN A 67 -2.17 -6.46 5.69
CA GLN A 67 -2.51 -5.98 7.04
C GLN A 67 -1.54 -4.91 7.53
N SER A 68 -0.24 -5.14 7.41
CA SER A 68 0.79 -4.15 7.77
C SER A 68 0.70 -2.88 6.93
N TYR A 69 0.50 -3.04 5.63
CA TYR A 69 0.36 -1.92 4.71
C TYR A 69 -0.83 -1.03 5.09
N VAL A 70 -1.98 -1.66 5.33
CA VAL A 70 -3.20 -0.93 5.72
C VAL A 70 -2.99 -0.19 7.04
N ARG A 71 -2.47 -0.86 8.07
CA ARG A 71 -2.20 -0.21 9.37
C ARG A 71 -1.32 1.02 9.22
N GLY A 72 -0.24 0.92 8.46
CA GLY A 72 0.67 2.03 8.23
C GLY A 72 0.03 3.18 7.46
N LYS A 73 -0.69 2.86 6.38
CA LYS A 73 -1.23 3.90 5.50
C LYS A 73 -2.42 4.63 6.10
N TYR A 74 -3.37 3.93 6.74
CA TYR A 74 -4.48 4.64 7.37
C TYR A 74 -4.10 5.25 8.72
N GLY A 75 -3.26 4.58 9.51
CA GLY A 75 -2.88 5.03 10.84
C GLY A 75 -1.86 6.16 10.84
N LEU A 76 -0.79 6.03 10.04
CA LEU A 76 0.30 7.02 9.99
C LEU A 76 0.12 8.06 8.89
N LYS A 77 -0.31 7.64 7.71
CA LYS A 77 -0.47 8.52 6.55
C LYS A 77 -1.86 9.11 6.40
N LYS A 78 -2.83 8.61 7.14
CA LYS A 78 -4.24 9.02 7.07
C LYS A 78 -4.83 8.87 5.66
N TRP A 79 -4.43 7.80 4.95
CA TRP A 79 -5.02 7.49 3.65
C TRP A 79 -6.42 6.90 3.80
N GLY A 80 -7.29 7.19 2.83
CA GLY A 80 -8.58 6.53 2.68
C GLY A 80 -8.45 5.15 2.01
N ARG A 81 -9.50 4.33 2.12
CA ARG A 81 -9.52 2.96 1.61
C ARG A 81 -9.20 2.85 0.13
N ARG A 82 -9.71 3.76 -0.69
CA ARG A 82 -9.51 3.73 -2.16
C ARG A 82 -8.04 3.83 -2.54
N LYS A 83 -7.30 4.72 -1.90
CA LYS A 83 -5.87 4.90 -2.15
C LYS A 83 -5.08 3.68 -1.64
N ILE A 84 -5.45 3.15 -0.49
CA ILE A 84 -4.84 1.94 0.08
C ILE A 84 -5.06 0.75 -0.85
N MET A 85 -6.29 0.52 -1.30
CA MET A 85 -6.62 -0.57 -2.22
C MET A 85 -5.85 -0.45 -3.53
N GLN A 86 -5.78 0.73 -4.10
CA GLN A 86 -5.05 0.99 -5.34
C GLN A 86 -3.56 0.69 -5.17
N GLY A 87 -2.97 1.10 -4.05
CA GLY A 87 -1.57 0.82 -3.73
C GLY A 87 -1.29 -0.68 -3.63
N LEU A 88 -2.17 -1.43 -2.96
CA LEU A 88 -2.05 -2.89 -2.84
C LEU A 88 -2.24 -3.59 -4.18
N LYS A 89 -3.22 -3.18 -4.99
CA LYS A 89 -3.44 -3.73 -6.33
C LYS A 89 -2.23 -3.52 -7.24
N SER A 90 -1.61 -2.35 -7.18
CA SER A 90 -0.40 -2.07 -7.96
C SER A 90 0.80 -2.96 -7.59
N LYS A 91 0.77 -3.52 -6.41
CA LYS A 91 1.79 -4.47 -5.91
C LYS A 91 1.44 -5.93 -6.18
N GLY A 92 0.37 -6.19 -6.91
CA GLY A 92 -0.05 -7.54 -7.26
C GLY A 92 -0.75 -8.30 -6.14
N ILE A 93 -1.21 -7.62 -5.10
CA ILE A 93 -1.92 -8.25 -3.98
C ILE A 93 -3.33 -8.64 -4.44
N SER A 94 -3.77 -9.85 -4.08
CA SER A 94 -5.09 -10.38 -4.44
C SER A 94 -6.22 -9.62 -3.73
N ASP A 95 -7.41 -9.63 -4.32
CA ASP A 95 -8.60 -9.03 -3.72
C ASP A 95 -8.92 -9.63 -2.35
N TYR A 96 -8.71 -10.93 -2.18
CA TYR A 96 -8.87 -11.59 -0.88
C TYR A 96 -7.95 -11.00 0.19
N CYS A 97 -6.66 -10.89 -0.10
CA CYS A 97 -5.68 -10.33 0.84
C CYS A 97 -5.95 -8.85 1.12
N ILE A 98 -6.36 -8.09 0.12
CA ILE A 98 -6.77 -6.68 0.31
C ILE A 98 -7.95 -6.60 1.27
N LYS A 99 -8.96 -7.42 1.06
CA LYS A 99 -10.15 -7.47 1.93
C LYS A 99 -9.79 -7.80 3.37
N GLN A 100 -8.90 -8.77 3.58
CA GLN A 100 -8.43 -9.11 4.92
C GLN A 100 -7.64 -7.95 5.54
N GLY A 101 -6.81 -7.28 4.76
CA GLY A 101 -6.05 -6.11 5.21
C GLY A 101 -6.96 -4.95 5.63
N LEU A 102 -8.01 -4.67 4.88
CA LEU A 102 -8.94 -3.58 5.18
C LEU A 102 -9.69 -3.78 6.50
N LYS A 103 -9.79 -5.01 7.01
CA LYS A 103 -10.38 -5.29 8.33
C LYS A 103 -9.56 -4.69 9.49
N GLU A 104 -8.30 -4.34 9.25
CA GLU A 104 -7.45 -3.66 10.24
C GLU A 104 -7.89 -2.22 10.52
N ILE A 105 -8.73 -1.64 9.68
CA ILE A 105 -9.19 -0.26 9.84
C ILE A 105 -10.26 -0.19 10.93
N ASP A 106 -9.95 0.59 11.97
CA ASP A 106 -10.94 0.99 12.97
C ASP A 106 -11.82 2.10 12.35
N PRO A 107 -13.15 1.87 12.23
CA PRO A 107 -14.05 2.85 11.63
C PRO A 107 -14.05 4.22 12.33
N ASP A 108 -13.93 4.25 13.65
CA ASP A 108 -13.91 5.50 14.41
C ASP A 108 -12.65 6.31 14.17
N LEU A 109 -11.49 5.66 14.17
CA LEU A 109 -10.23 6.32 13.84
C LEU A 109 -10.21 6.77 12.37
N TYR A 110 -10.78 5.98 11.48
CA TYR A 110 -10.91 6.33 10.07
C TYR A 110 -11.70 7.62 9.86
N GLU A 111 -12.83 7.75 10.52
CA GLU A 111 -13.64 8.96 10.49
C GLU A 111 -12.88 10.16 11.10
N GLN A 112 -12.24 9.97 12.24
CA GLN A 112 -11.42 11.00 12.88
C GLN A 112 -10.30 11.49 11.94
N ASN A 113 -9.65 10.60 11.21
CA ASN A 113 -8.63 10.95 10.24
C ASN A 113 -9.19 11.83 9.11
N LEU A 114 -10.36 11.46 8.59
CA LEU A 114 -11.06 12.23 7.56
C LEU A 114 -11.37 13.65 8.05
N LEU A 115 -11.96 13.77 9.24
CA LEU A 115 -12.30 15.06 9.83
C LEU A 115 -11.06 15.91 10.11
N HIS A 116 -10.00 15.29 10.62
CA HIS A 116 -8.73 15.98 10.85
C HIS A 116 -8.14 16.56 9.57
N LEU A 117 -8.12 15.77 8.47
CA LEU A 117 -7.64 16.24 7.18
C LEU A 117 -8.52 17.37 6.62
N LEU A 118 -9.83 17.24 6.78
CA LEU A 118 -10.77 18.27 6.34
C LEU A 118 -10.54 19.58 7.10
N GLU A 119 -10.47 19.55 8.41
CA GLU A 119 -10.23 20.75 9.24
C GLU A 119 -8.92 21.42 8.88
N LYS A 120 -7.86 20.65 8.72
CA LYS A 120 -6.54 21.15 8.38
C LYS A 120 -6.52 21.81 7.00
N LYS A 121 -7.14 21.18 6.01
CA LYS A 121 -7.25 21.74 4.66
C LYS A 121 -8.15 22.98 4.63
N ASN A 122 -9.27 22.93 5.33
CA ASN A 122 -10.21 24.05 5.43
C ASN A 122 -9.53 25.32 6.01
N ALA A 123 -8.68 25.16 7.02
CA ALA A 123 -7.95 26.25 7.64
C ALA A 123 -6.96 26.95 6.70
N THR A 124 -6.45 26.25 5.69
CA THR A 124 -5.46 26.79 4.74
C THR A 124 -6.04 27.15 3.39
N GLU A 125 -7.30 26.76 3.09
CA GLU A 125 -7.94 27.02 1.81
C GLU A 125 -8.35 28.49 1.70
N LYS A 126 -7.87 29.16 0.66
CA LYS A 126 -8.09 30.60 0.44
C LYS A 126 -9.29 30.92 -0.46
N GLU A 127 -9.86 29.91 -1.11
CA GLU A 127 -11.04 30.11 -1.97
C GLU A 127 -12.23 30.62 -1.16
N LYS A 128 -12.82 31.73 -1.57
CA LYS A 128 -13.93 32.37 -0.85
C LYS A 128 -15.30 31.98 -1.38
N ASN A 129 -15.40 31.60 -2.66
CA ASN A 129 -16.66 31.17 -3.25
C ASN A 129 -17.07 29.82 -2.60
N PRO A 130 -18.24 29.72 -1.97
CA PRO A 130 -18.65 28.51 -1.24
C PRO A 130 -18.68 27.25 -2.10
N PHE A 131 -19.16 27.35 -3.33
CA PHE A 131 -19.22 26.22 -4.26
C PHE A 131 -17.82 25.77 -4.68
N ALA A 132 -16.98 26.67 -5.13
CA ALA A 132 -15.61 26.37 -5.53
C ALA A 132 -14.78 25.84 -4.35
N ARG A 133 -14.98 26.41 -3.16
CA ARG A 133 -14.34 25.95 -1.92
C ARG A 133 -14.71 24.49 -1.60
N ARG A 134 -16.00 24.17 -1.66
CA ARG A 134 -16.50 22.81 -1.44
C ARG A 134 -15.88 21.81 -2.44
N GLN A 135 -15.76 22.19 -3.71
CA GLN A 135 -15.12 21.37 -4.73
C GLN A 135 -13.65 21.09 -4.42
N LYS A 136 -12.91 22.10 -3.99
CA LYS A 136 -11.48 21.95 -3.65
C LYS A 136 -11.28 21.05 -2.45
N LEU A 137 -12.09 21.17 -1.42
CA LEU A 137 -12.05 20.31 -0.25
C LEU A 137 -12.41 18.86 -0.62
N THR A 138 -13.45 18.67 -1.42
CA THR A 138 -13.85 17.35 -1.93
C THR A 138 -12.71 16.70 -2.71
N TYR A 139 -12.15 17.43 -3.66
CA TYR A 139 -11.07 16.91 -4.49
C TYR A 139 -9.84 16.51 -3.68
N TYR A 140 -9.47 17.32 -2.70
CA TYR A 140 -8.36 17.01 -1.79
C TYR A 140 -8.57 15.70 -1.03
N LEU A 141 -9.77 15.52 -0.46
CA LEU A 141 -10.09 14.30 0.30
C LEU A 141 -10.22 13.07 -0.60
N MET A 142 -10.73 13.24 -1.81
CA MET A 142 -10.73 12.17 -2.82
C MET A 142 -9.30 11.76 -3.20
N SER A 143 -8.39 12.72 -3.32
CA SER A 143 -6.98 12.44 -3.61
C SER A 143 -6.28 11.66 -2.49
N LYS A 144 -6.80 11.78 -1.26
CA LYS A 144 -6.34 10.99 -0.11
C LYS A 144 -6.96 9.59 -0.05
N GLY A 145 -7.93 9.32 -0.91
CA GLY A 145 -8.52 7.99 -1.07
C GLY A 145 -9.83 7.76 -0.32
N TYR A 146 -10.45 8.80 0.22
CA TYR A 146 -11.70 8.65 0.95
C TYR A 146 -12.89 8.49 0.02
N GLU A 147 -13.89 7.77 0.49
CA GLU A 147 -15.13 7.50 -0.22
C GLU A 147 -15.98 8.78 -0.34
N SER A 148 -16.63 8.96 -1.47
CA SER A 148 -17.39 10.17 -1.81
C SER A 148 -18.53 10.47 -0.81
N ASP A 149 -19.25 9.44 -0.40
CA ASP A 149 -20.35 9.58 0.57
C ASP A 149 -19.86 10.07 1.94
N LEU A 150 -18.74 9.54 2.42
CA LEU A 150 -18.13 9.99 3.69
C LEU A 150 -17.62 11.43 3.59
N ILE A 151 -17.07 11.81 2.46
CA ILE A 151 -16.61 13.18 2.21
C ILE A 151 -17.80 14.14 2.25
N GLN A 152 -18.92 13.82 1.59
CA GLN A 152 -20.09 14.67 1.57
C GLN A 152 -20.72 14.82 2.96
N ASP A 153 -20.78 13.75 3.73
CA ASP A 153 -21.25 13.80 5.12
C ASP A 153 -20.36 14.69 6.00
N ALA A 154 -19.04 14.58 5.85
CA ALA A 154 -18.09 15.39 6.59
C ALA A 154 -18.22 16.90 6.23
N LEU A 155 -18.35 17.21 4.94
CA LEU A 155 -18.54 18.58 4.46
C LEU A 155 -19.85 19.18 4.95
N LYS A 156 -20.90 18.40 4.96
CA LYS A 156 -22.21 18.80 5.48
C LYS A 156 -22.13 19.16 6.96
N GLY A 157 -21.47 18.34 7.76
CA GLY A 157 -21.22 18.62 9.17
C GLY A 157 -20.42 19.90 9.40
N LEU A 158 -19.44 20.18 8.54
CA LEU A 158 -18.65 21.40 8.60
C LEU A 158 -19.49 22.67 8.30
N GLU A 159 -20.42 22.58 7.32
CA GLU A 159 -21.29 23.69 6.91
C GLU A 159 -22.39 23.99 7.96
N GLU A 160 -22.79 22.98 8.74
CA GLU A 160 -23.82 23.09 9.78
C GLU A 160 -23.25 23.54 11.15
N GLY A 161 -21.93 23.53 11.28
CA GLY A 161 -21.21 23.85 12.53
C GLY A 161 -20.95 25.32 12.79
#